data_dbfa8b1a10585093b783628940a20981
#
_entry.id   dbfa8b1a10585093b783628940a20981
#
_cell.length_a   1.000
_cell.length_b   1.000
_cell.length_c   1.000
_cell.angle_alpha   90.00
_cell.angle_beta   90.00
_cell.angle_gamma   90.00
#
_symmetry.space_group_name_H-M   'P 1'
#
loop_
_entity.id
_entity.type
_entity.pdbx_description
1 polymer ?
#
loop_
_entity_poly.entity_id
_entity_poly.type
_entity_poly.pdbx_seq_one_letter_code
_entity_poly.pdbx_strand_id
1 'polypeptide(L)'
;MSPKWLNLAGSNSRYLTLLLAHSPEKPYLASPMSADIPVAPPISNAERAKRGQASTLLGIGANIALVLGKGTAGILGNSYALIADAIESATDIVSSGIVWLGLRTAAREPDENHPYGHGKAEPLAAILVAGALMGAAAYIAYESILRIQTPHALPARFTLAVLAVIIAIKETLYRRVLRVGNEVDSSAVKADAWHHRADAITSGTAFAGISIALIGGPGYESADDWAALVACGFIVYNAWHIFRPAFGEIMDEAPAGTWVEDVRALAEAVPGVVATEQCFVRKMGFEYFVDLHMLVDGGISVREGHAIAGAVKAAIKRARPAVYNVLVHVEPTA
;
A
#
# COMPACT_ATOMS: atom_id res chain seq x y z
N MET A 1 -47.30 -0.20 26.90
CA MET A 1 -46.72 -1.40 27.55
C MET A 1 -45.20 -1.30 27.42
N SER A 2 -44.54 -0.84 28.47
CA SER A 2 -43.10 -0.79 28.64
C SER A 2 -42.62 -2.01 29.40
N PRO A 3 -41.43 -2.51 29.14
CA PRO A 3 -40.70 -3.28 30.14
C PRO A 3 -39.53 -2.48 30.71
N LYS A 4 -39.58 -2.36 32.01
CA LYS A 4 -38.56 -1.94 32.96
C LYS A 4 -37.39 -2.93 32.90
N TRP A 5 -36.13 -2.43 32.93
CA TRP A 5 -35.00 -3.17 33.44
C TRP A 5 -34.37 -2.44 34.63
N LEU A 6 -34.23 -3.21 35.68
CA LEU A 6 -33.91 -2.85 37.06
C LEU A 6 -32.50 -2.23 37.21
N ASN A 7 -32.46 -1.28 38.12
CA ASN A 7 -31.30 -0.86 38.91
C ASN A 7 -30.67 -2.03 39.69
N LEU A 8 -29.32 -2.11 39.60
CA LEU A 8 -28.52 -2.71 40.66
C LEU A 8 -27.42 -1.70 41.03
N ALA A 9 -27.75 -0.89 42.04
CA ALA A 9 -26.79 -0.17 42.85
C ALA A 9 -26.23 -1.13 43.90
N GLY A 10 -24.92 -1.31 43.91
CA GLY A 10 -24.16 -2.11 44.89
C GLY A 10 -22.83 -1.48 45.19
N SER A 11 -22.81 -0.71 46.25
CA SER A 11 -21.72 -0.11 47.03
C SER A 11 -20.40 -0.91 46.98
N ASN A 12 -19.28 -0.22 46.71
CA ASN A 12 -18.08 -0.40 47.50
C ASN A 12 -17.24 0.87 47.55
N SER A 13 -17.49 1.59 48.62
CA SER A 13 -16.67 2.65 49.21
C SER A 13 -15.43 2.00 49.82
N ARG A 14 -14.27 2.13 49.18
CA ARG A 14 -12.92 1.99 49.76
C ARG A 14 -11.87 2.40 48.75
N TYR A 15 -11.67 3.67 48.46
CA TYR A 15 -10.41 4.25 47.98
C TYR A 15 -10.42 5.76 48.20
N LEU A 16 -10.55 6.13 49.46
CA LEU A 16 -10.31 7.52 49.91
C LEU A 16 -9.41 7.41 51.13
N THR A 17 -8.11 7.31 50.96
CA THR A 17 -7.07 7.68 51.91
C THR A 17 -5.71 7.24 51.36
N LEU A 18 -5.05 8.07 50.55
CA LEU A 18 -3.60 8.15 50.37
C LEU A 18 -3.30 9.41 49.54
N LEU A 19 -3.64 10.53 50.13
CA LEU A 19 -3.09 11.84 49.78
C LEU A 19 -2.11 12.21 50.86
N LEU A 20 -0.95 12.75 50.45
CA LEU A 20 0.13 13.33 51.26
C LEU A 20 1.31 12.36 51.57
N ALA A 21 2.15 12.16 50.55
CA ALA A 21 3.60 12.01 50.76
C ALA A 21 4.28 12.90 49.70
N HIS A 22 4.71 14.07 50.14
CA HIS A 22 5.68 14.91 49.44
C HIS A 22 6.96 14.09 49.20
N SER A 23 7.37 13.90 47.97
CA SER A 23 8.73 13.50 47.59
C SER A 23 9.36 14.66 46.83
N PRO A 24 10.62 15.04 47.15
CA PRO A 24 11.26 16.20 46.55
C PRO A 24 11.57 15.97 45.09
N GLU A 25 11.29 17.02 44.31
CA GLU A 25 11.66 17.13 42.90
C GLU A 25 13.13 16.79 42.69
N LYS A 26 13.39 15.69 41.97
CA LYS A 26 14.70 15.50 41.35
C LYS A 26 14.78 16.41 40.14
N PRO A 27 15.83 17.24 40.02
CA PRO A 27 16.02 18.04 38.80
C PRO A 27 16.21 17.07 37.63
N TYR A 28 15.34 17.18 36.64
CA TYR A 28 15.49 16.57 35.31
C TYR A 28 16.76 17.13 34.72
N LEU A 29 17.86 16.41 34.84
CA LEU A 29 19.05 16.63 34.03
C LEU A 29 18.64 16.38 32.58
N ALA A 30 18.41 17.47 31.84
CA ALA A 30 18.33 17.46 30.42
C ALA A 30 19.62 16.83 29.88
N SER A 31 19.56 15.58 29.50
CA SER A 31 20.62 14.96 28.72
C SER A 31 20.75 15.74 27.41
N PRO A 32 21.93 16.16 26.99
CA PRO A 32 22.15 16.69 25.67
C PRO A 32 22.03 15.53 24.67
N MET A 33 20.82 15.26 24.22
CA MET A 33 20.58 14.27 23.18
C MET A 33 20.19 15.00 21.91
N SER A 34 21.17 15.29 21.11
CA SER A 34 21.07 15.10 19.67
C SER A 34 22.47 15.10 19.10
N ALA A 35 23.09 13.92 19.11
CA ALA A 35 24.02 13.65 18.04
C ALA A 35 23.19 13.82 16.76
N ASP A 36 23.55 14.78 15.92
CA ASP A 36 23.07 14.90 14.55
C ASP A 36 23.32 13.59 13.83
N ILE A 37 22.33 12.70 13.86
CA ILE A 37 22.28 11.59 12.93
C ILE A 37 22.06 12.27 11.59
N PRO A 38 22.98 12.20 10.62
CA PRO A 38 22.77 12.79 9.31
C PRO A 38 21.56 12.09 8.71
N VAL A 39 20.41 12.75 8.77
CA VAL A 39 19.22 12.31 8.01
C VAL A 39 19.62 12.53 6.55
N ALA A 40 19.78 11.42 5.82
CA ALA A 40 20.02 11.48 4.40
C ALA A 40 18.97 12.39 3.77
N PRO A 41 19.34 13.30 2.85
CA PRO A 41 18.38 14.24 2.28
C PRO A 41 17.20 13.48 1.69
N PRO A 42 15.96 13.91 1.94
CA PRO A 42 14.78 13.21 1.47
C PRO A 42 14.84 13.10 -0.05
N ILE A 43 14.65 11.88 -0.55
CA ILE A 43 14.62 11.60 -1.99
C ILE A 43 13.51 12.43 -2.61
N SER A 44 13.81 13.20 -3.68
CA SER A 44 12.81 14.02 -4.37
C SER A 44 11.70 13.18 -5.00
N ASN A 45 10.51 13.75 -5.20
CA ASN A 45 9.39 13.04 -5.84
C ASN A 45 9.74 12.56 -7.25
N ALA A 46 10.50 13.36 -8.02
CA ALA A 46 11.02 12.95 -9.31
C ALA A 46 11.95 11.73 -9.22
N GLU A 47 12.82 11.68 -8.22
CA GLU A 47 13.71 10.53 -7.99
C GLU A 47 12.92 9.29 -7.51
N ARG A 48 11.89 9.47 -6.65
CA ARG A 48 10.98 8.39 -6.25
C ARG A 48 10.25 7.79 -7.45
N ALA A 49 9.67 8.65 -8.30
CA ALA A 49 9.01 8.23 -9.53
C ALA A 49 9.96 7.49 -10.47
N LYS A 50 11.18 8.01 -10.67
CA LYS A 50 12.21 7.38 -11.51
C LYS A 50 12.60 6.00 -11.00
N ARG A 51 12.81 5.82 -9.70
CA ARG A 51 13.11 4.51 -9.10
C ARG A 51 11.95 3.53 -9.25
N GLY A 52 10.72 3.98 -8.99
CA GLY A 52 9.51 3.19 -9.20
C GLY A 52 9.37 2.75 -10.65
N GLN A 53 9.47 3.67 -11.61
CA GLN A 53 9.42 3.38 -13.04
C GLN A 53 10.50 2.39 -13.48
N ALA A 54 11.74 2.55 -13.02
CA ALA A 54 12.85 1.63 -13.34
C ALA A 54 12.57 0.21 -12.80
N SER A 55 11.97 0.11 -11.59
CA SER A 55 11.57 -1.18 -11.02
C SER A 55 10.47 -1.86 -11.84
N THR A 56 9.45 -1.11 -12.25
CA THR A 56 8.36 -1.61 -13.10
C THR A 56 8.86 -2.04 -14.48
N LEU A 57 9.77 -1.28 -15.11
CA LEU A 57 10.38 -1.66 -16.38
C LEU A 57 11.20 -2.94 -16.28
N LEU A 58 11.89 -3.17 -15.15
CA LEU A 58 12.56 -4.44 -14.88
C LEU A 58 11.56 -5.60 -14.83
N GLY A 59 10.41 -5.40 -14.17
CA GLY A 59 9.32 -6.37 -14.13
C GLY A 59 8.77 -6.69 -15.51
N ILE A 60 8.51 -5.67 -16.33
CA ILE A 60 8.07 -5.85 -17.74
C ILE A 60 9.09 -6.67 -18.52
N GLY A 61 10.38 -6.34 -18.45
CA GLY A 61 11.44 -7.09 -19.13
C GLY A 61 11.51 -8.55 -18.70
N ALA A 62 11.37 -8.81 -17.41
CA ALA A 62 11.32 -10.17 -16.88
C ALA A 62 10.06 -10.93 -17.35
N ASN A 63 8.89 -10.28 -17.36
CA ASN A 63 7.65 -10.89 -17.86
C ASN A 63 7.73 -11.22 -19.35
N ILE A 64 8.34 -10.37 -20.19
CA ILE A 64 8.58 -10.68 -21.60
C ILE A 64 9.43 -11.95 -21.74
N ALA A 65 10.51 -12.07 -20.98
CA ALA A 65 11.37 -13.27 -21.01
C ALA A 65 10.59 -14.52 -20.54
N LEU A 66 9.73 -14.38 -19.51
CA LEU A 66 8.87 -15.46 -19.03
C LEU A 66 7.83 -15.89 -20.07
N VAL A 67 7.17 -14.95 -20.76
CA VAL A 67 6.20 -15.24 -21.83
C VAL A 67 6.86 -16.07 -22.93
N LEU A 68 8.05 -15.66 -23.39
CA LEU A 68 8.80 -16.38 -24.42
C LEU A 68 9.24 -17.77 -23.93
N GLY A 69 9.76 -17.87 -22.70
CA GLY A 69 10.18 -19.13 -22.12
C GLY A 69 9.02 -20.12 -21.89
N LYS A 70 7.92 -19.66 -21.31
CA LYS A 70 6.71 -20.46 -21.06
C LYS A 70 6.04 -20.88 -22.37
N GLY A 71 5.89 -19.94 -23.32
CA GLY A 71 5.26 -20.20 -24.61
C GLY A 71 6.03 -21.24 -25.41
N THR A 72 7.36 -21.13 -25.51
CA THR A 72 8.19 -22.11 -26.18
C THR A 72 8.18 -23.47 -25.49
N ALA A 73 8.28 -23.51 -24.15
CA ALA A 73 8.20 -24.75 -23.40
C ALA A 73 6.81 -25.38 -23.48
N GLY A 74 5.73 -24.59 -23.50
CA GLY A 74 4.36 -25.05 -23.68
C GLY A 74 4.12 -25.71 -25.04
N ILE A 75 4.61 -25.08 -26.13
CA ILE A 75 4.51 -25.62 -27.50
C ILE A 75 5.32 -26.91 -27.63
N LEU A 76 6.61 -26.89 -27.26
CA LEU A 76 7.49 -28.04 -27.36
C LEU A 76 7.09 -29.20 -26.44
N GLY A 77 6.53 -28.88 -25.27
CA GLY A 77 6.04 -29.85 -24.27
C GLY A 77 4.59 -30.28 -24.48
N ASN A 78 3.89 -29.74 -25.48
CA ASN A 78 2.48 -29.98 -25.72
C ASN A 78 1.64 -29.78 -24.43
N SER A 79 1.97 -28.71 -23.66
CA SER A 79 1.35 -28.41 -22.37
C SER A 79 0.45 -27.19 -22.48
N TYR A 80 -0.85 -27.40 -22.46
CA TYR A 80 -1.84 -26.30 -22.45
C TYR A 80 -1.73 -25.44 -21.20
N ALA A 81 -1.36 -26.01 -20.04
CA ALA A 81 -1.16 -25.26 -18.80
C ALA A 81 -0.04 -24.21 -18.95
N LEU A 82 1.10 -24.57 -19.57
CA LEU A 82 2.19 -23.62 -19.83
C LEU A 82 1.84 -22.57 -20.89
N ILE A 83 1.02 -22.91 -21.89
CA ILE A 83 0.55 -21.94 -22.90
C ILE A 83 -0.40 -20.95 -22.22
N ALA A 84 -1.35 -21.44 -21.40
CA ALA A 84 -2.25 -20.58 -20.64
C ALA A 84 -1.49 -19.65 -19.69
N ASP A 85 -0.51 -20.17 -18.96
CA ASP A 85 0.38 -19.40 -18.08
C ASP A 85 1.25 -18.37 -18.85
N ALA A 86 1.61 -18.65 -20.11
CA ALA A 86 2.27 -17.68 -20.99
C ALA A 86 1.33 -16.52 -21.39
N ILE A 87 0.05 -16.82 -21.69
CA ILE A 87 -0.97 -15.83 -22.01
C ILE A 87 -1.27 -14.96 -20.77
N GLU A 88 -1.37 -15.56 -19.59
CA GLU A 88 -1.52 -14.84 -18.33
C GLU A 88 -0.37 -13.86 -18.11
N SER A 89 0.89 -14.33 -18.26
CA SER A 89 2.07 -13.45 -18.14
C SER A 89 2.13 -12.34 -19.20
N ALA A 90 1.51 -12.51 -20.37
CA ALA A 90 1.36 -11.43 -21.33
C ALA A 90 0.38 -10.35 -20.83
N THR A 91 -0.67 -10.76 -20.14
CA THR A 91 -1.61 -9.84 -19.48
C THR A 91 -0.96 -9.06 -18.36
N ASP A 92 0.00 -9.66 -17.65
CA ASP A 92 0.80 -9.00 -16.60
C ASP A 92 1.61 -7.80 -17.13
N ILE A 93 2.10 -7.91 -18.38
CA ILE A 93 2.80 -6.80 -19.03
C ILE A 93 1.90 -5.57 -19.14
N VAL A 94 0.62 -5.79 -19.46
CA VAL A 94 -0.37 -4.70 -19.54
C VAL A 94 -0.58 -4.06 -18.17
N SER A 95 -0.72 -4.86 -17.11
CA SER A 95 -0.88 -4.38 -15.73
C SER A 95 0.33 -3.56 -15.28
N SER A 96 1.56 -4.04 -15.54
CA SER A 96 2.79 -3.28 -15.25
C SER A 96 2.87 -1.98 -16.06
N GLY A 97 2.34 -1.97 -17.29
CA GLY A 97 2.22 -0.77 -18.11
C GLY A 97 1.30 0.29 -17.45
N ILE A 98 0.21 -0.14 -16.84
CA ILE A 98 -0.72 0.74 -16.09
C ILE A 98 0.01 1.37 -14.89
N VAL A 99 0.77 0.59 -14.12
CA VAL A 99 1.58 1.09 -13.01
C VAL A 99 2.60 2.13 -13.50
N TRP A 100 3.32 1.82 -14.58
CA TRP A 100 4.30 2.74 -15.14
C TRP A 100 3.67 4.07 -15.59
N LEU A 101 2.52 4.02 -16.26
CA LEU A 101 1.76 5.22 -16.66
C LEU A 101 1.27 6.00 -15.44
N GLY A 102 0.77 5.31 -14.41
CA GLY A 102 0.33 5.91 -13.15
C GLY A 102 1.46 6.71 -12.50
N LEU A 103 2.62 6.10 -12.32
CA LEU A 103 3.81 6.74 -11.75
C LEU A 103 4.31 7.92 -12.60
N ARG A 104 4.33 7.76 -13.93
CA ARG A 104 4.73 8.83 -14.84
C ARG A 104 3.77 10.01 -14.77
N THR A 105 2.48 9.76 -14.66
CA THR A 105 1.46 10.80 -14.54
C THR A 105 1.52 11.48 -13.18
N ALA A 106 1.61 10.70 -12.10
CA ALA A 106 1.69 11.22 -10.72
C ALA A 106 2.90 12.15 -10.49
N ALA A 107 3.99 11.94 -11.23
CA ALA A 107 5.19 12.76 -11.15
C ALA A 107 5.10 14.10 -11.90
N ARG A 108 3.99 14.38 -12.60
CA ARG A 108 3.79 15.67 -13.31
C ARG A 108 3.47 16.76 -12.32
N GLU A 109 4.05 17.93 -12.56
CA GLU A 109 3.77 19.13 -11.76
C GLU A 109 2.32 19.58 -11.92
N PRO A 110 1.78 20.35 -10.95
CA PRO A 110 0.48 21.01 -11.09
C PRO A 110 0.39 21.84 -12.37
N ASP A 111 -0.77 21.82 -13.01
CA ASP A 111 -1.11 22.62 -14.18
C ASP A 111 -2.44 23.36 -13.96
N GLU A 112 -2.86 24.17 -14.94
CA GLU A 112 -4.10 24.97 -14.85
C GLU A 112 -5.35 24.11 -14.63
N ASN A 113 -5.39 22.89 -15.19
CA ASN A 113 -6.52 21.97 -15.05
C ASN A 113 -6.43 21.12 -13.77
N HIS A 114 -5.22 20.92 -13.26
CA HIS A 114 -4.93 20.10 -12.08
C HIS A 114 -4.08 20.88 -11.08
N PRO A 115 -4.66 21.90 -10.39
CA PRO A 115 -3.91 22.81 -9.51
C PRO A 115 -3.31 22.13 -8.28
N TYR A 116 -3.80 20.94 -7.91
CA TYR A 116 -3.24 20.10 -6.84
C TYR A 116 -2.25 19.05 -7.35
N GLY A 117 -1.93 19.06 -8.67
CA GLY A 117 -1.05 18.08 -9.29
C GLY A 117 -1.79 16.80 -9.71
N HIS A 118 -0.99 15.82 -10.12
CA HIS A 118 -1.49 14.58 -10.71
C HIS A 118 -1.31 13.37 -9.77
N GLY A 119 -1.01 13.59 -8.49
CA GLY A 119 -0.66 12.55 -7.52
C GLY A 119 -1.68 11.41 -7.43
N LYS A 120 -2.99 11.71 -7.59
CA LYS A 120 -4.06 10.68 -7.56
C LYS A 120 -4.00 9.67 -8.73
N ALA A 121 -3.19 9.90 -9.75
CA ALA A 121 -2.96 8.91 -10.81
C ALA A 121 -2.27 7.63 -10.29
N GLU A 122 -1.48 7.73 -9.22
CA GLU A 122 -0.82 6.59 -8.59
C GLU A 122 -1.84 5.62 -7.93
N PRO A 123 -2.68 6.05 -6.97
CA PRO A 123 -3.67 5.16 -6.37
C PRO A 123 -4.72 4.67 -7.38
N LEU A 124 -5.06 5.45 -8.43
CA LEU A 124 -5.92 4.98 -9.52
C LEU A 124 -5.29 3.80 -10.27
N ALA A 125 -3.99 3.86 -10.58
CA ALA A 125 -3.27 2.75 -11.19
C ALA A 125 -3.29 1.50 -10.28
N ALA A 126 -3.10 1.67 -8.97
CA ALA A 126 -3.18 0.56 -8.01
C ALA A 126 -4.58 -0.07 -7.96
N ILE A 127 -5.65 0.73 -8.02
CA ILE A 127 -7.05 0.25 -8.08
C ILE A 127 -7.28 -0.56 -9.37
N LEU A 128 -6.78 -0.09 -10.51
CA LEU A 128 -6.91 -0.81 -11.78
C LEU A 128 -6.20 -2.16 -11.75
N VAL A 129 -4.99 -2.22 -11.19
CA VAL A 129 -4.24 -3.48 -11.00
C VAL A 129 -5.01 -4.43 -10.07
N ALA A 130 -5.52 -3.93 -8.94
CA ALA A 130 -6.32 -4.75 -8.02
C ALA A 130 -7.60 -5.29 -8.70
N GLY A 131 -8.27 -4.48 -9.53
CA GLY A 131 -9.42 -4.90 -10.33
C GLY A 131 -9.06 -5.99 -11.34
N ALA A 132 -7.91 -5.87 -12.01
CA ALA A 132 -7.41 -6.87 -12.94
C ALA A 132 -7.11 -8.21 -12.23
N LEU A 133 -6.47 -8.16 -11.04
CA LEU A 133 -6.23 -9.36 -10.20
C LEU A 133 -7.53 -10.05 -9.80
N MET A 134 -8.54 -9.29 -9.36
CA MET A 134 -9.86 -9.86 -9.00
C MET A 134 -10.55 -10.49 -10.22
N GLY A 135 -10.47 -9.85 -11.39
CA GLY A 135 -11.00 -10.38 -12.64
C GLY A 135 -10.29 -11.68 -13.05
N ALA A 136 -8.96 -11.72 -12.95
CA ALA A 136 -8.17 -12.92 -13.23
C ALA A 136 -8.51 -14.07 -12.26
N ALA A 137 -8.61 -13.79 -10.97
CA ALA A 137 -9.00 -14.79 -9.97
C ALA A 137 -10.41 -15.37 -10.24
N ALA A 138 -11.37 -14.52 -10.61
CA ALA A 138 -12.72 -14.96 -10.97
C ALA A 138 -12.71 -15.85 -12.22
N TYR A 139 -11.93 -15.51 -13.24
CA TYR A 139 -11.77 -16.31 -14.45
C TYR A 139 -11.11 -17.66 -14.17
N ILE A 140 -10.01 -17.68 -13.43
CA ILE A 140 -9.30 -18.92 -13.05
C ILE A 140 -10.23 -19.82 -12.22
N ALA A 141 -10.99 -19.27 -11.27
CA ALA A 141 -11.92 -20.04 -10.47
C ALA A 141 -13.03 -20.67 -11.33
N TYR A 142 -13.56 -19.92 -12.29
CA TYR A 142 -14.57 -20.41 -13.22
C TYR A 142 -14.03 -21.59 -14.07
N GLU A 143 -12.87 -21.44 -14.68
CA GLU A 143 -12.21 -22.47 -15.48
C GLU A 143 -11.88 -23.72 -14.63
N SER A 144 -11.36 -23.53 -13.43
CA SER A 144 -11.03 -24.64 -12.52
C SER A 144 -12.27 -25.47 -12.14
N ILE A 145 -13.40 -24.79 -11.87
CA ILE A 145 -14.67 -25.49 -11.54
C ILE A 145 -15.14 -26.33 -12.73
N LEU A 146 -15.03 -25.82 -13.97
CA LEU A 146 -15.40 -26.59 -15.16
C LEU A 146 -14.50 -27.81 -15.36
N ARG A 147 -13.18 -27.67 -15.14
CA ARG A 147 -12.20 -28.76 -15.31
C ARG A 147 -12.32 -29.86 -14.27
N ILE A 148 -12.64 -29.53 -13.01
CA ILE A 148 -12.90 -30.52 -11.97
C ILE A 148 -14.01 -31.50 -12.41
N GLN A 149 -14.95 -31.04 -13.26
CA GLN A 149 -16.08 -31.86 -13.73
C GLN A 149 -15.74 -32.64 -15.00
N THR A 150 -14.62 -32.38 -15.68
CA THR A 150 -14.24 -32.99 -16.95
C THR A 150 -12.87 -33.66 -16.86
N PRO A 151 -12.73 -34.98 -17.12
CA PRO A 151 -11.45 -35.65 -17.13
C PRO A 151 -10.51 -35.04 -18.19
N HIS A 152 -9.29 -34.74 -17.80
CA HIS A 152 -8.25 -34.20 -18.70
C HIS A 152 -6.92 -34.93 -18.51
N ALA A 153 -6.03 -34.84 -19.51
CA ALA A 153 -4.77 -35.55 -19.50
C ALA A 153 -3.77 -34.94 -18.50
N LEU A 154 -3.00 -35.82 -17.83
CA LEU A 154 -1.92 -35.41 -16.92
C LEU A 154 -0.85 -34.57 -17.67
N PRO A 155 -0.36 -33.49 -17.07
CA PRO A 155 0.73 -32.70 -17.62
C PRO A 155 2.07 -33.45 -17.67
N ALA A 156 2.95 -33.07 -18.59
CA ALA A 156 4.27 -33.68 -18.71
C ALA A 156 5.17 -33.37 -17.51
N ARG A 157 5.98 -34.34 -17.05
CA ARG A 157 6.83 -34.20 -15.83
C ARG A 157 7.79 -33.02 -15.85
N PHE A 158 8.31 -32.62 -17.03
CA PHE A 158 9.24 -31.51 -17.12
C PHE A 158 8.60 -30.15 -16.80
N THR A 159 7.26 -30.05 -16.84
CA THR A 159 6.53 -28.83 -16.47
C THR A 159 6.78 -28.43 -15.03
N LEU A 160 7.04 -29.39 -14.12
CA LEU A 160 7.43 -29.10 -12.75
C LEU A 160 8.74 -28.33 -12.64
N ALA A 161 9.75 -28.69 -13.44
CA ALA A 161 11.03 -27.98 -13.45
C ALA A 161 10.85 -26.54 -13.96
N VAL A 162 10.04 -26.37 -15.01
CA VAL A 162 9.73 -25.05 -15.56
C VAL A 162 8.99 -24.21 -14.51
N LEU A 163 7.96 -24.76 -13.86
CA LEU A 163 7.22 -24.05 -12.81
C LEU A 163 8.11 -23.69 -11.62
N ALA A 164 9.03 -24.56 -11.18
CA ALA A 164 9.98 -24.24 -10.11
C ALA A 164 10.85 -23.02 -10.45
N VAL A 165 11.35 -22.93 -11.69
CA VAL A 165 12.11 -21.77 -12.17
C VAL A 165 11.24 -20.51 -12.21
N ILE A 166 10.01 -20.62 -12.70
CA ILE A 166 9.05 -19.51 -12.76
C ILE A 166 8.77 -18.96 -11.35
N ILE A 167 8.47 -19.83 -10.39
CA ILE A 167 8.22 -19.46 -8.99
C ILE A 167 9.44 -18.72 -8.41
N ALA A 168 10.65 -19.24 -8.62
CA ALA A 168 11.87 -18.60 -8.15
C ALA A 168 12.07 -17.18 -8.73
N ILE A 169 11.81 -17.03 -10.04
CA ILE A 169 11.89 -15.71 -10.71
C ILE A 169 10.82 -14.75 -10.16
N LYS A 170 9.56 -15.18 -10.10
CA LYS A 170 8.45 -14.34 -9.63
C LYS A 170 8.61 -13.95 -8.16
N GLU A 171 9.03 -14.86 -7.28
CA GLU A 171 9.30 -14.54 -5.87
C GLU A 171 10.49 -13.57 -5.72
N THR A 172 11.52 -13.69 -6.56
CA THR A 172 12.65 -12.75 -6.57
C THR A 172 12.22 -11.36 -7.03
N LEU A 173 11.39 -11.28 -8.07
CA LEU A 173 10.80 -10.02 -8.55
C LEU A 173 9.95 -9.38 -7.46
N TYR A 174 9.03 -10.12 -6.85
CA TYR A 174 8.20 -9.65 -5.74
C TYR A 174 9.05 -8.97 -4.66
N ARG A 175 10.07 -9.68 -4.14
CA ARG A 175 10.91 -9.16 -3.06
C ARG A 175 11.67 -7.89 -3.47
N ARG A 176 12.14 -7.84 -4.71
CA ARG A 176 12.91 -6.71 -5.23
C ARG A 176 12.01 -5.49 -5.45
N VAL A 177 10.86 -5.68 -6.12
CA VAL A 177 9.89 -4.61 -6.41
C VAL A 177 9.27 -4.08 -5.12
N LEU A 178 8.92 -4.98 -4.18
CA LEU A 178 8.37 -4.57 -2.88
C LEU A 178 9.35 -3.70 -2.07
N ARG A 179 10.65 -4.05 -2.10
CA ARG A 179 11.69 -3.23 -1.44
C ARG A 179 11.70 -1.83 -2.04
N VAL A 180 11.74 -1.71 -3.36
CA VAL A 180 11.68 -0.40 -4.04
C VAL A 180 10.37 0.33 -3.69
N GLY A 181 9.22 -0.35 -3.72
CA GLY A 181 7.93 0.23 -3.38
C GLY A 181 7.88 0.80 -1.95
N ASN A 182 8.55 0.15 -1.00
CA ASN A 182 8.67 0.65 0.37
C ASN A 182 9.65 1.83 0.47
N GLU A 183 10.77 1.80 -0.26
CA GLU A 183 11.77 2.89 -0.28
C GLU A 183 11.20 4.18 -0.88
N VAL A 184 10.38 4.09 -1.93
CA VAL A 184 9.76 5.26 -2.58
C VAL A 184 8.37 5.59 -2.03
N ASP A 185 7.82 4.76 -1.14
CA ASP A 185 6.46 4.84 -0.59
C ASP A 185 5.37 4.96 -1.66
N SER A 186 5.44 4.12 -2.68
CA SER A 186 4.51 4.11 -3.81
C SER A 186 3.50 2.97 -3.71
N SER A 187 2.22 3.31 -3.67
CA SER A 187 1.10 2.36 -3.67
C SER A 187 1.07 1.53 -4.96
N ALA A 188 1.37 2.17 -6.11
CA ALA A 188 1.39 1.50 -7.41
C ALA A 188 2.54 0.50 -7.53
N VAL A 189 3.76 0.83 -7.06
CA VAL A 189 4.90 -0.09 -7.05
C VAL A 189 4.66 -1.25 -6.09
N LYS A 190 4.04 -0.98 -4.93
CA LYS A 190 3.63 -2.04 -4.00
C LYS A 190 2.58 -2.97 -4.63
N ALA A 191 1.62 -2.41 -5.37
CA ALA A 191 0.62 -3.20 -6.11
C ALA A 191 1.26 -4.11 -7.17
N ASP A 192 2.21 -3.59 -7.96
CA ASP A 192 2.97 -4.36 -8.95
C ASP A 192 3.76 -5.51 -8.29
N ALA A 193 4.38 -5.26 -7.12
CA ALA A 193 5.03 -6.31 -6.35
C ALA A 193 4.05 -7.41 -5.93
N TRP A 194 2.91 -7.06 -5.37
CA TRP A 194 1.90 -8.04 -4.95
C TRP A 194 1.30 -8.81 -6.12
N HIS A 195 1.23 -8.22 -7.31
CA HIS A 195 0.89 -8.92 -8.53
C HIS A 195 1.90 -10.06 -8.83
N HIS A 196 3.20 -9.78 -8.82
CA HIS A 196 4.22 -10.83 -8.96
C HIS A 196 4.13 -11.93 -7.91
N ARG A 197 3.73 -11.58 -6.68
CA ARG A 197 3.52 -12.57 -5.63
C ARG A 197 2.29 -13.43 -5.86
N ALA A 198 1.20 -12.83 -6.35
CA ALA A 198 -0.01 -13.58 -6.72
C ALA A 198 0.34 -14.64 -7.77
N ASP A 199 1.11 -14.28 -8.80
CA ASP A 199 1.57 -15.19 -9.84
C ASP A 199 2.47 -16.30 -9.29
N ALA A 200 3.38 -15.99 -8.36
CA ALA A 200 4.22 -17.01 -7.72
C ALA A 200 3.38 -18.02 -6.91
N ILE A 201 2.33 -17.55 -6.23
CA ILE A 201 1.40 -18.40 -5.48
C ILE A 201 0.60 -19.28 -6.44
N THR A 202 0.06 -18.70 -7.52
CA THR A 202 -0.68 -19.43 -8.55
C THR A 202 0.18 -20.55 -9.16
N SER A 203 1.41 -20.21 -9.60
CA SER A 203 2.38 -21.19 -10.11
C SER A 203 2.75 -22.22 -9.03
N GLY A 204 2.86 -21.84 -7.76
CA GLY A 204 3.15 -22.73 -6.63
C GLY A 204 2.02 -23.73 -6.35
N THR A 205 0.77 -23.28 -6.44
CA THR A 205 -0.39 -24.18 -6.30
C THR A 205 -0.51 -25.12 -7.49
N ALA A 206 -0.26 -24.66 -8.72
CA ALA A 206 -0.18 -25.50 -9.89
C ALA A 206 0.94 -26.56 -9.75
N PHE A 207 2.13 -26.16 -9.27
CA PHE A 207 3.23 -27.09 -8.98
C PHE A 207 2.83 -28.17 -7.97
N ALA A 208 2.17 -27.80 -6.89
CA ALA A 208 1.68 -28.74 -5.88
C ALA A 208 0.60 -29.67 -6.45
N GLY A 209 -0.38 -29.12 -7.19
CA GLY A 209 -1.45 -29.88 -7.83
C GLY A 209 -0.92 -30.89 -8.84
N ILE A 210 -0.04 -30.45 -9.75
CA ILE A 210 0.61 -31.33 -10.73
C ILE A 210 1.46 -32.41 -10.03
N SER A 211 2.16 -32.07 -8.95
CA SER A 211 2.93 -33.04 -8.18
C SER A 211 2.02 -34.12 -7.57
N ILE A 212 0.87 -33.73 -6.99
CA ILE A 212 -0.11 -34.66 -6.45
C ILE A 212 -0.70 -35.54 -7.55
N ALA A 213 -1.07 -34.95 -8.71
CA ALA A 213 -1.61 -35.68 -9.85
C ALA A 213 -0.61 -36.72 -10.39
N LEU A 214 0.68 -36.34 -10.54
CA LEU A 214 1.73 -37.23 -11.05
C LEU A 214 2.12 -38.35 -10.06
N ILE A 215 2.06 -38.08 -8.76
CA ILE A 215 2.37 -39.10 -7.72
C ILE A 215 1.17 -40.00 -7.48
N GLY A 216 -0.05 -39.43 -7.44
CA GLY A 216 -1.30 -40.16 -7.18
C GLY A 216 -1.76 -41.03 -8.36
N GLY A 217 -1.42 -40.63 -9.59
CA GLY A 217 -1.83 -41.36 -10.80
C GLY A 217 -3.31 -41.19 -11.14
N PRO A 218 -3.90 -42.18 -11.83
CA PRO A 218 -5.29 -42.11 -12.29
C PRO A 218 -6.29 -41.86 -11.13
N GLY A 219 -7.17 -40.86 -11.29
CA GLY A 219 -8.15 -40.43 -10.30
C GLY A 219 -7.75 -39.19 -9.53
N TYR A 220 -6.50 -38.66 -9.72
CA TYR A 220 -6.00 -37.42 -9.12
C TYR A 220 -5.81 -36.30 -10.14
N GLU A 221 -6.40 -36.45 -11.35
CA GLU A 221 -6.23 -35.50 -12.45
C GLU A 221 -6.69 -34.08 -12.11
N SER A 222 -7.71 -33.93 -11.24
CA SER A 222 -8.24 -32.62 -10.83
C SER A 222 -7.52 -31.98 -9.66
N ALA A 223 -6.42 -32.57 -9.15
CA ALA A 223 -5.72 -32.05 -7.98
C ALA A 223 -5.12 -30.65 -8.21
N ASP A 224 -4.66 -30.34 -9.43
CA ASP A 224 -4.17 -29.01 -9.82
C ASP A 224 -5.30 -27.97 -9.91
N ASP A 225 -6.51 -28.34 -10.35
CA ASP A 225 -7.67 -27.46 -10.41
C ASP A 225 -8.17 -27.08 -9.01
N TRP A 226 -8.19 -28.03 -8.07
CA TRP A 226 -8.47 -27.73 -6.66
C TRP A 226 -7.44 -26.80 -6.05
N ALA A 227 -6.16 -27.00 -6.35
CA ALA A 227 -5.08 -26.12 -5.92
C ALA A 227 -5.24 -24.72 -6.50
N ALA A 228 -5.66 -24.60 -7.76
CA ALA A 228 -5.96 -23.31 -8.39
C ALA A 228 -7.11 -22.57 -7.69
N LEU A 229 -8.17 -23.23 -7.24
CA LEU A 229 -9.24 -22.60 -6.46
C LEU A 229 -8.73 -22.03 -5.12
N VAL A 230 -7.83 -22.76 -4.44
CA VAL A 230 -7.19 -22.23 -3.22
C VAL A 230 -6.35 -20.98 -3.54
N ALA A 231 -5.60 -21.02 -4.66
CA ALA A 231 -4.83 -19.86 -5.11
C ALA A 231 -5.72 -18.65 -5.39
N CYS A 232 -6.91 -18.83 -6.00
CA CYS A 232 -7.85 -17.73 -6.22
C CYS A 232 -8.23 -17.02 -4.91
N GLY A 233 -8.41 -17.76 -3.82
CA GLY A 233 -8.65 -17.16 -2.51
C GLY A 233 -7.52 -16.24 -2.05
N PHE A 234 -6.27 -16.65 -2.23
CA PHE A 234 -5.10 -15.82 -1.92
C PHE A 234 -4.98 -14.60 -2.85
N ILE A 235 -5.27 -14.75 -4.15
CA ILE A 235 -5.25 -13.64 -5.11
C ILE A 235 -6.29 -12.59 -4.73
N VAL A 236 -7.53 -12.99 -4.40
CA VAL A 236 -8.58 -12.06 -3.96
C VAL A 236 -8.18 -11.35 -2.65
N TYR A 237 -7.62 -12.08 -1.70
CA TYR A 237 -7.11 -11.50 -0.46
C TYR A 237 -6.03 -10.43 -0.72
N ASN A 238 -5.06 -10.73 -1.58
CA ASN A 238 -4.00 -9.78 -1.96
C ASN A 238 -4.57 -8.57 -2.72
N ALA A 239 -5.48 -8.81 -3.68
CA ALA A 239 -6.15 -7.74 -4.42
C ALA A 239 -6.90 -6.78 -3.50
N TRP A 240 -7.57 -7.30 -2.45
CA TRP A 240 -8.22 -6.48 -1.44
C TRP A 240 -7.22 -5.61 -0.66
N HIS A 241 -6.06 -6.16 -0.30
CA HIS A 241 -4.98 -5.43 0.41
C HIS A 241 -4.33 -4.34 -0.45
N ILE A 242 -4.37 -4.46 -1.78
CA ILE A 242 -3.95 -3.41 -2.71
C ILE A 242 -5.07 -2.37 -2.85
N PHE A 243 -6.30 -2.83 -3.06
CA PHE A 243 -7.46 -1.98 -3.32
C PHE A 243 -7.79 -1.06 -2.15
N ARG A 244 -7.85 -1.60 -0.92
CA ARG A 244 -8.35 -0.87 0.25
C ARG A 244 -7.53 0.39 0.57
N PRO A 245 -6.17 0.36 0.65
CA PRO A 245 -5.39 1.57 0.88
C PRO A 245 -5.46 2.56 -0.28
N ALA A 246 -5.43 2.09 -1.52
CA ALA A 246 -5.51 2.95 -2.70
C ALA A 246 -6.88 3.65 -2.79
N PHE A 247 -7.95 2.93 -2.47
CA PHE A 247 -9.31 3.50 -2.39
C PHE A 247 -9.40 4.53 -1.26
N GLY A 248 -8.82 4.24 -0.08
CA GLY A 248 -8.73 5.19 1.02
C GLY A 248 -8.02 6.49 0.62
N GLU A 249 -6.90 6.38 -0.12
CA GLU A 249 -6.16 7.54 -0.62
C GLU A 249 -6.99 8.39 -1.62
N ILE A 250 -7.80 7.75 -2.48
CA ILE A 250 -8.74 8.46 -3.37
C ILE A 250 -9.82 9.18 -2.56
N MET A 251 -10.28 8.57 -1.46
CA MET A 251 -11.32 9.12 -0.57
C MET A 251 -10.77 10.09 0.48
N ASP A 252 -9.50 10.54 0.33
CA ASP A 252 -8.83 11.44 1.27
C ASP A 252 -8.79 10.90 2.73
N GLU A 253 -8.69 9.57 2.88
CA GLU A 253 -8.53 8.92 4.19
C GLU A 253 -7.26 9.42 4.88
N ALA A 254 -7.35 9.72 6.17
CA ALA A 254 -6.21 10.15 6.95
C ALA A 254 -5.11 9.08 6.95
N PRO A 255 -3.83 9.45 6.77
CA PRO A 255 -2.73 8.50 6.80
C PRO A 255 -2.68 7.75 8.14
N ALA A 256 -2.34 6.46 8.07
CA ALA A 256 -2.18 5.63 9.27
C ALA A 256 -1.01 6.12 10.13
N GLY A 257 -1.10 5.87 11.45
CA GLY A 257 -0.06 6.24 12.41
C GLY A 257 -0.32 7.60 13.07
N THR A 258 0.74 8.26 13.53
CA THR A 258 0.69 9.49 14.35
C THR A 258 0.76 10.78 13.52
N TRP A 259 0.37 10.74 12.22
CA TRP A 259 0.52 11.88 11.33
C TRP A 259 -0.22 13.13 11.81
N VAL A 260 -1.46 12.98 12.25
CA VAL A 260 -2.31 14.09 12.71
C VAL A 260 -1.78 14.65 14.03
N GLU A 261 -1.44 13.77 14.96
CA GLU A 261 -0.87 14.13 16.27
C GLU A 261 0.48 14.82 16.12
N ASP A 262 1.33 14.33 15.25
CA ASP A 262 2.65 14.92 15.00
C ASP A 262 2.53 16.32 14.38
N VAL A 263 1.61 16.51 13.42
CA VAL A 263 1.36 17.82 12.79
C VAL A 263 0.82 18.81 13.82
N ARG A 264 -0.12 18.39 14.69
CA ARG A 264 -0.63 19.23 15.78
C ARG A 264 0.48 19.64 16.75
N ALA A 265 1.27 18.69 17.21
CA ALA A 265 2.39 18.96 18.12
C ALA A 265 3.42 19.94 17.51
N LEU A 266 3.73 19.78 16.21
CA LEU A 266 4.62 20.72 15.50
C LEU A 266 4.03 22.13 15.39
N ALA A 267 2.73 22.25 15.19
CA ALA A 267 2.04 23.54 15.11
C ALA A 267 1.98 24.23 16.49
N GLU A 268 1.63 23.51 17.53
CA GLU A 268 1.50 24.00 18.91
C GLU A 268 2.85 24.39 19.53
N ALA A 269 3.96 23.84 19.00
CA ALA A 269 5.30 24.26 19.42
C ALA A 269 5.71 25.64 18.86
N VAL A 270 4.95 26.24 17.93
CA VAL A 270 5.26 27.55 17.36
C VAL A 270 4.76 28.68 18.29
N PRO A 271 5.62 29.63 18.67
CA PRO A 271 5.20 30.76 19.51
C PRO A 271 4.04 31.54 18.88
N GLY A 272 3.01 31.81 19.70
CA GLY A 272 1.79 32.51 19.28
C GLY A 272 0.64 31.59 18.91
N VAL A 273 0.86 30.30 18.76
CA VAL A 273 -0.21 29.28 18.66
C VAL A 273 -0.69 28.93 20.07
N VAL A 274 -1.97 29.07 20.32
CA VAL A 274 -2.59 28.71 21.61
C VAL A 274 -3.00 27.24 21.63
N ALA A 275 -3.61 26.76 20.55
CA ALA A 275 -4.02 25.37 20.37
C ALA A 275 -4.31 25.09 18.90
N THR A 276 -4.56 23.82 18.59
CA THR A 276 -5.08 23.39 17.29
C THR A 276 -6.47 22.78 17.45
N GLU A 277 -7.45 23.21 16.65
CA GLU A 277 -8.82 22.71 16.72
C GLU A 277 -9.04 21.54 15.77
N GLN A 278 -8.87 21.76 14.47
CA GLN A 278 -9.02 20.74 13.45
C GLN A 278 -7.70 20.53 12.70
N CYS A 279 -7.41 19.29 12.36
CA CYS A 279 -6.25 18.94 11.55
C CYS A 279 -6.61 17.77 10.63
N PHE A 280 -6.66 18.05 9.34
CA PHE A 280 -6.87 17.05 8.32
C PHE A 280 -5.57 16.84 7.53
N VAL A 281 -5.20 15.59 7.38
CA VAL A 281 -4.02 15.20 6.59
C VAL A 281 -4.49 14.18 5.56
N ARG A 282 -4.15 14.43 4.28
CA ARG A 282 -4.43 13.48 3.20
C ARG A 282 -3.18 13.22 2.39
N LYS A 283 -3.07 12.02 1.85
CA LYS A 283 -2.03 11.62 0.91
C LYS A 283 -2.51 11.80 -0.53
N MET A 284 -1.63 12.26 -1.41
CA MET A 284 -1.85 12.36 -2.86
C MET A 284 -0.60 11.87 -3.59
N GLY A 285 -0.54 10.58 -3.90
CA GLY A 285 0.64 9.96 -4.48
C GLY A 285 1.86 10.06 -3.55
N PHE A 286 2.90 10.77 -3.96
CA PHE A 286 4.13 10.93 -3.17
C PHE A 286 4.06 12.03 -2.11
N GLU A 287 2.98 12.80 -2.04
CA GLU A 287 2.88 14.04 -1.29
C GLU A 287 1.74 14.00 -0.27
N TYR A 288 1.89 14.85 0.77
CA TYR A 288 0.86 15.03 1.78
C TYR A 288 0.36 16.47 1.78
N PHE A 289 -0.93 16.64 1.98
CA PHE A 289 -1.60 17.94 2.14
C PHE A 289 -2.18 18.02 3.54
N VAL A 290 -2.02 19.17 4.17
CA VAL A 290 -2.47 19.45 5.53
C VAL A 290 -3.39 20.65 5.52
N ASP A 291 -4.58 20.49 6.09
CA ASP A 291 -5.52 21.57 6.38
C ASP A 291 -5.61 21.66 7.91
N LEU A 292 -5.17 22.79 8.48
CA LEU A 292 -4.99 23.00 9.93
C LEU A 292 -5.75 24.23 10.40
N HIS A 293 -6.59 24.07 11.40
CA HIS A 293 -7.20 25.17 12.14
C HIS A 293 -6.38 25.44 13.40
N MET A 294 -5.83 26.64 13.54
CA MET A 294 -5.05 27.02 14.70
C MET A 294 -5.67 28.22 15.42
N LEU A 295 -5.69 28.17 16.73
CA LEU A 295 -6.16 29.22 17.60
C LEU A 295 -5.01 30.15 17.98
N VAL A 296 -5.26 31.44 17.88
CA VAL A 296 -4.34 32.52 18.30
C VAL A 296 -5.08 33.51 19.19
N ASP A 297 -4.35 34.39 19.89
CA ASP A 297 -4.96 35.49 20.65
C ASP A 297 -5.81 36.38 19.72
N GLY A 298 -7.09 36.53 20.05
CA GLY A 298 -8.04 37.33 19.28
C GLY A 298 -7.72 38.83 19.23
N GLY A 299 -6.83 39.33 20.09
CA GLY A 299 -6.36 40.73 20.09
C GLY A 299 -5.26 41.06 19.11
N ILE A 300 -4.65 40.06 18.43
CA ILE A 300 -3.58 40.29 17.46
C ILE A 300 -4.11 40.80 16.11
N SER A 301 -3.25 41.46 15.37
CA SER A 301 -3.59 41.90 14.02
C SER A 301 -3.59 40.70 13.03
N VAL A 302 -4.35 40.83 11.92
CA VAL A 302 -4.30 39.86 10.81
C VAL A 302 -2.88 39.63 10.29
N ARG A 303 -2.04 40.64 10.33
CA ARG A 303 -0.62 40.55 9.92
C ARG A 303 0.17 39.62 10.85
N GLU A 304 -0.03 39.76 12.14
CA GLU A 304 0.63 38.90 13.13
C GLU A 304 0.12 37.45 13.02
N GLY A 305 -1.20 37.22 12.92
CA GLY A 305 -1.78 35.92 12.71
C GLY A 305 -1.26 35.23 11.44
N HIS A 306 -1.12 35.99 10.34
CA HIS A 306 -0.52 35.48 9.09
C HIS A 306 0.97 35.11 9.27
N ALA A 307 1.72 35.88 10.04
CA ALA A 307 3.13 35.57 10.32
C ALA A 307 3.26 34.26 11.14
N ILE A 308 2.40 34.07 12.14
CA ILE A 308 2.35 32.81 12.93
C ILE A 308 1.99 31.63 12.01
N ALA A 309 0.96 31.77 11.15
CA ALA A 309 0.59 30.76 10.17
C ALA A 309 1.76 30.38 9.24
N GLY A 310 2.53 31.37 8.78
CA GLY A 310 3.73 31.16 8.00
C GLY A 310 4.81 30.38 8.74
N ALA A 311 5.01 30.67 10.03
CA ALA A 311 5.95 29.95 10.89
C ALA A 311 5.51 28.49 11.11
N VAL A 312 4.21 28.23 11.34
CA VAL A 312 3.64 26.89 11.45
C VAL A 312 3.85 26.09 10.17
N LYS A 313 3.51 26.69 9.02
CA LYS A 313 3.74 26.05 7.71
C LYS A 313 5.20 25.67 7.51
N ALA A 314 6.13 26.57 7.86
CA ALA A 314 7.56 26.33 7.74
C ALA A 314 8.05 25.23 8.70
N ALA A 315 7.55 25.19 9.93
CA ALA A 315 7.88 24.17 10.92
C ALA A 315 7.45 22.77 10.45
N ILE A 316 6.20 22.62 10.01
CA ILE A 316 5.65 21.35 9.52
C ILE A 316 6.45 20.88 8.29
N LYS A 317 6.65 21.75 7.28
CA LYS A 317 7.38 21.36 6.05
C LYS A 317 8.85 21.00 6.31
N ARG A 318 9.48 21.63 7.29
CA ARG A 318 10.86 21.31 7.70
C ARG A 318 10.94 19.94 8.39
N ALA A 319 10.01 19.66 9.28
CA ALA A 319 9.97 18.39 10.03
C ALA A 319 9.47 17.24 9.17
N ARG A 320 8.59 17.51 8.19
CA ARG A 320 7.95 16.53 7.31
C ARG A 320 8.12 16.94 5.83
N PRO A 321 9.26 16.67 5.18
CA PRO A 321 9.54 17.10 3.81
C PRO A 321 8.59 16.54 2.74
N ALA A 322 7.87 15.44 3.04
CA ALA A 322 6.83 14.88 2.17
C ALA A 322 5.54 15.72 2.16
N VAL A 323 5.40 16.72 3.07
CA VAL A 323 4.27 17.65 3.07
C VAL A 323 4.49 18.69 1.97
N TYR A 324 3.68 18.60 0.92
CA TYR A 324 3.70 19.54 -0.20
C TYR A 324 3.13 20.90 0.19
N ASN A 325 1.95 20.90 0.80
CA ASN A 325 1.29 22.12 1.20
C ASN A 325 0.62 22.02 2.57
N VAL A 326 0.58 23.15 3.28
CA VAL A 326 -0.14 23.34 4.54
C VAL A 326 -1.05 24.55 4.36
N LEU A 327 -2.34 24.35 4.42
CA LEU A 327 -3.33 25.41 4.54
C LEU A 327 -3.59 25.65 6.03
N VAL A 328 -3.31 26.86 6.51
CA VAL A 328 -3.54 27.22 7.91
C VAL A 328 -4.72 28.19 7.97
N HIS A 329 -5.79 27.75 8.63
CA HIS A 329 -6.91 28.62 9.02
C HIS A 329 -6.64 29.18 10.41
N VAL A 330 -6.62 30.51 10.52
CA VAL A 330 -6.32 31.20 11.77
C VAL A 330 -7.62 31.62 12.41
N GLU A 331 -7.83 31.17 13.64
CA GLU A 331 -9.04 31.45 14.41
C GLU A 331 -8.69 32.19 15.71
N PRO A 332 -9.52 33.17 16.16
CA PRO A 332 -9.28 33.81 17.42
C PRO A 332 -9.69 32.91 18.60
N THR A 333 -8.94 32.94 19.70
CA THR A 333 -9.47 32.46 20.99
C THR A 333 -10.62 33.35 21.43
N ALA A 334 -11.60 32.75 22.10
CA ALA A 334 -12.77 33.48 22.67
C ALA A 334 -12.34 34.54 23.69
#